data_b9a72b644519ba308b6c83bd09bddbaf
#
_entry.id   b9a72b644519ba308b6c83bd09bddbaf
#
_cell.length_a   1.000
_cell.length_b   1.000
_cell.length_c   1.000
_cell.angle_alpha   90.00
_cell.angle_beta   90.00
_cell.angle_gamma   90.00
#
_symmetry.space_group_name_H-M   'P 1'
#
loop_
_entity.id
_entity.type
_entity.pdbx_description
1 polymer ?
#
loop_
_entity_poly.entity_id
_entity_poly.type
_entity_poly.pdbx_seq_one_letter_code
_entity_poly.pdbx_strand_id
1 'polypeptide(L)'
;EKFPTQFMHGSRSERTAFARLTLTIFFALAGVAGCAKHNVATRQPANTPASRPSGTSPAAAPQPGQPGASRPSGKPPAIERQPAVPGEYVEEGVASWYGVPFNGRRTSNGEIYDMHEFTAAHRTLPFNCVVRVTNLNNGKQTEVRINDRGPFVADRVIDLSLSAAQAIEMVGPGTANVRLEILSGPNPNVGFFAVQIGAFKVRENAERLKTQMEETYPPVSIATYDSPNGTFYRVRAGRLPSEAAAQNLADKLHEAEQMTTFVVRLDD
;
A
#
# COMPACT_ATOMS: atom_id res chain seq x y z
N GLU A 1 68.04 -0.98 35.00
CA GLU A 1 69.07 -0.50 34.09
C GLU A 1 68.46 -0.06 32.76
N LYS A 2 68.59 1.25 32.53
CA LYS A 2 68.82 1.99 31.31
C LYS A 2 67.78 1.89 30.15
N PHE A 3 67.00 2.97 30.04
CA PHE A 3 66.58 3.59 28.76
C PHE A 3 67.78 4.00 27.89
N PRO A 4 67.59 4.16 26.56
CA PRO A 4 67.31 5.50 26.04
C PRO A 4 66.34 5.52 24.84
N THR A 5 65.45 6.46 24.81
CA THR A 5 65.21 7.72 24.06
C THR A 5 65.56 7.80 22.57
N GLN A 6 64.61 8.36 21.82
CA GLN A 6 64.67 9.14 20.56
C GLN A 6 64.55 8.37 19.25
N PHE A 7 63.80 8.81 18.22
CA PHE A 7 63.59 10.17 17.64
C PHE A 7 62.38 10.20 16.75
N MET A 8 61.76 11.36 16.69
CA MET A 8 60.72 11.84 15.79
C MET A 8 61.07 11.70 14.31
N HIS A 9 60.12 11.43 13.43
CA HIS A 9 59.92 12.19 12.22
C HIS A 9 58.49 12.02 11.69
N GLY A 10 57.81 13.10 11.52
CA GLY A 10 56.55 13.35 10.99
C GLY A 10 56.46 13.24 9.46
N SER A 11 55.32 12.90 8.96
CA SER A 11 54.96 13.18 7.60
C SER A 11 53.47 13.44 7.49
N ARG A 12 53.17 14.69 7.29
CA ARG A 12 52.14 15.34 6.50
C ARG A 12 50.88 14.56 6.15
N SER A 13 49.84 15.03 6.78
CA SER A 13 48.44 15.17 6.33
C SER A 13 48.29 15.42 4.83
N GLU A 14 47.64 14.50 4.13
CA GLU A 14 46.95 14.84 2.88
C GLU A 14 45.44 14.85 3.16
N ARG A 15 44.92 16.06 3.34
CA ARG A 15 43.49 16.35 3.36
C ARG A 15 43.00 16.41 1.93
N THR A 16 42.41 15.38 1.42
CA THR A 16 41.59 15.42 0.20
C THR A 16 40.26 16.10 0.50
N ALA A 17 40.16 17.35 0.09
CA ALA A 17 38.92 18.13 0.10
C ALA A 17 37.96 17.58 -0.97
N PHE A 18 36.89 16.93 -0.58
CA PHE A 18 35.75 16.67 -1.46
C PHE A 18 34.92 17.94 -1.58
N ALA A 19 35.01 18.56 -2.77
CA ALA A 19 34.20 19.71 -3.16
C ALA A 19 32.72 19.30 -3.22
N ARG A 20 31.91 19.88 -2.33
CA ARG A 20 30.47 19.83 -2.39
C ARG A 20 29.96 20.73 -3.51
N LEU A 21 29.53 20.16 -4.61
CA LEU A 21 28.82 20.86 -5.69
C LEU A 21 27.37 21.06 -5.27
N THR A 22 27.07 22.22 -4.71
CA THR A 22 25.68 22.65 -4.45
C THR A 22 25.09 23.17 -5.76
N LEU A 23 24.17 22.38 -6.34
CA LEU A 23 23.37 22.77 -7.51
C LEU A 23 22.16 23.58 -7.03
N THR A 24 22.25 24.90 -7.11
CA THR A 24 21.16 25.84 -6.82
C THR A 24 20.28 25.93 -8.07
N ILE A 25 19.08 25.35 -8.02
CA ILE A 25 18.08 25.51 -9.10
C ILE A 25 17.25 26.75 -8.80
N PHE A 26 17.44 27.80 -9.63
CA PHE A 26 16.61 29.00 -9.69
C PHE A 26 15.26 28.66 -10.34
N PHE A 27 14.18 28.82 -9.60
CA PHE A 27 12.83 28.84 -10.16
C PHE A 27 12.52 30.26 -10.64
N ALA A 28 12.46 30.45 -11.95
CA ALA A 28 11.94 31.69 -12.55
C ALA A 28 10.41 31.61 -12.60
N LEU A 29 9.73 32.51 -11.87
CA LEU A 29 8.32 32.76 -12.00
C LEU A 29 8.10 33.62 -13.27
N ALA A 30 7.41 33.10 -14.26
CA ALA A 30 6.82 33.90 -15.33
C ALA A 30 5.30 33.88 -15.16
N GLY A 31 4.73 35.00 -14.70
CA GLY A 31 3.31 35.25 -14.68
C GLY A 31 2.84 35.65 -16.08
N VAL A 32 1.75 35.04 -16.53
CA VAL A 32 0.93 35.58 -17.64
C VAL A 32 -0.52 35.57 -17.21
N ALA A 33 -1.02 36.77 -16.97
CA ALA A 33 -2.45 37.06 -16.83
C ALA A 33 -3.12 37.02 -18.20
N GLY A 34 -4.20 36.24 -18.35
CA GLY A 34 -5.00 36.22 -19.55
C GLY A 34 -6.47 35.94 -19.19
N CYS A 35 -7.25 37.01 -18.95
CA CYS A 35 -8.70 36.93 -18.88
C CYS A 35 -9.30 36.70 -20.28
N ALA A 36 -10.03 35.60 -20.44
CA ALA A 36 -10.98 35.47 -21.55
C ALA A 36 -12.33 34.99 -21.02
N LYS A 37 -13.30 35.88 -21.01
CA LYS A 37 -14.73 35.59 -20.79
C LYS A 37 -15.29 34.91 -22.04
N HIS A 38 -15.88 33.72 -21.91
CA HIS A 38 -16.74 33.14 -22.91
C HIS A 38 -18.12 32.87 -22.35
N ASN A 39 -19.10 33.58 -22.86
CA ASN A 39 -20.53 33.35 -22.69
C ASN A 39 -20.92 32.05 -23.41
N VAL A 40 -21.59 31.15 -22.72
CA VAL A 40 -22.26 30.01 -23.32
C VAL A 40 -23.75 30.17 -23.17
N ALA A 41 -24.40 30.28 -24.33
CA ALA A 41 -25.82 30.33 -24.47
C ALA A 41 -26.48 28.98 -24.20
N THR A 42 -27.54 29.04 -23.42
CA THR A 42 -28.50 27.98 -23.12
C THR A 42 -29.23 27.55 -24.40
N ARG A 43 -29.23 26.25 -24.71
CA ARG A 43 -30.23 25.63 -25.57
C ARG A 43 -30.65 24.29 -24.96
N GLN A 44 -31.89 24.26 -24.46
CA GLN A 44 -32.69 23.05 -24.28
C GLN A 44 -33.29 22.65 -25.63
N PRO A 45 -33.46 21.36 -25.86
CA PRO A 45 -34.59 20.91 -26.66
C PRO A 45 -35.50 19.94 -25.88
N ALA A 46 -36.74 20.06 -26.25
CA ALA A 46 -37.95 19.53 -25.70
C ALA A 46 -38.09 18.01 -25.75
N ASN A 47 -38.94 17.55 -24.82
CA ASN A 47 -39.61 16.24 -24.76
C ASN A 47 -40.40 15.95 -26.04
N THR A 48 -40.37 14.68 -26.48
CA THR A 48 -41.58 13.97 -26.96
C THR A 48 -41.40 12.45 -26.81
N PRO A 49 -42.42 11.71 -26.37
CA PRO A 49 -42.35 10.27 -26.15
C PRO A 49 -42.84 9.47 -27.34
N ALA A 50 -42.20 8.35 -27.64
CA ALA A 50 -42.74 7.36 -28.57
C ALA A 50 -42.57 5.93 -28.09
N SER A 51 -43.68 5.34 -27.68
CA SER A 51 -44.24 4.02 -28.04
C SER A 51 -43.32 2.79 -28.04
N ARG A 52 -43.66 1.89 -27.10
CA ARG A 52 -43.41 0.45 -27.15
C ARG A 52 -44.03 -0.22 -28.37
N PRO A 53 -43.49 -1.31 -28.87
CA PRO A 53 -44.27 -2.51 -28.97
C PRO A 53 -43.66 -3.73 -28.28
N SER A 54 -44.60 -4.50 -27.72
CA SER A 54 -44.44 -5.85 -27.19
C SER A 54 -44.20 -6.84 -28.33
N GLY A 55 -43.43 -7.88 -28.06
CA GLY A 55 -43.32 -8.99 -29.00
C GLY A 55 -42.41 -10.10 -28.57
N THR A 56 -42.99 -11.10 -27.89
CA THR A 56 -42.76 -12.54 -28.06
C THR A 56 -41.39 -13.16 -27.79
N SER A 57 -41.32 -13.92 -26.72
CA SER A 57 -40.46 -15.10 -26.58
C SER A 57 -40.89 -16.21 -27.53
N PRO A 58 -40.02 -17.03 -28.08
CA PRO A 58 -40.00 -18.43 -27.61
C PRO A 58 -38.63 -19.18 -27.63
N ALA A 59 -38.65 -20.24 -26.81
CA ALA A 59 -38.01 -21.56 -26.95
C ALA A 59 -36.51 -21.75 -26.71
N ALA A 60 -36.20 -22.36 -25.63
CA ALA A 60 -35.57 -23.63 -25.30
C ALA A 60 -34.58 -24.30 -26.28
N ALA A 61 -33.33 -24.46 -25.75
CA ALA A 61 -32.39 -25.58 -25.79
C ALA A 61 -31.92 -26.15 -27.17
N PRO A 62 -30.71 -26.77 -27.25
CA PRO A 62 -30.22 -27.82 -26.35
C PRO A 62 -28.75 -27.69 -25.92
N GLN A 63 -28.39 -28.35 -24.83
CA GLN A 63 -27.02 -28.73 -24.48
C GLN A 63 -26.52 -29.89 -25.34
N PRO A 64 -25.23 -29.96 -25.61
CA PRO A 64 -24.55 -31.26 -25.56
C PRO A 64 -23.21 -31.25 -24.80
N GLY A 65 -23.08 -32.26 -23.95
CA GLY A 65 -21.89 -33.13 -23.89
C GLY A 65 -20.63 -32.54 -23.27
N GLN A 66 -20.38 -32.82 -22.00
CA GLN A 66 -19.03 -32.96 -21.44
C GLN A 66 -18.31 -34.13 -22.05
N PRO A 67 -16.96 -34.05 -22.12
CA PRO A 67 -16.20 -35.09 -21.45
C PRO A 67 -15.16 -34.53 -20.50
N GLY A 68 -15.04 -35.21 -19.37
CA GLY A 68 -14.16 -34.93 -18.28
C GLY A 68 -12.68 -34.96 -18.65
N ALA A 69 -11.96 -33.97 -18.07
CA ALA A 69 -10.53 -34.09 -17.84
C ALA A 69 -10.32 -33.72 -16.36
N SER A 70 -10.05 -34.74 -15.58
CA SER A 70 -9.66 -34.66 -14.18
C SER A 70 -8.33 -33.91 -14.09
N ARG A 71 -8.37 -32.65 -13.62
CA ARG A 71 -7.20 -31.95 -13.13
C ARG A 71 -6.86 -32.50 -11.74
N PRO A 72 -5.59 -32.85 -11.46
CA PRO A 72 -5.20 -33.19 -10.09
C PRO A 72 -5.29 -31.93 -9.24
N SER A 73 -6.27 -31.89 -8.36
CA SER A 73 -6.44 -30.91 -7.30
C SER A 73 -5.42 -31.19 -6.19
N GLY A 74 -4.19 -30.78 -6.41
CA GLY A 74 -3.19 -30.66 -5.35
C GLY A 74 -3.44 -29.37 -4.60
N LYS A 75 -4.34 -29.42 -3.59
CA LYS A 75 -4.47 -28.35 -2.60
C LYS A 75 -3.11 -28.23 -1.89
N PRO A 76 -2.47 -27.02 -1.86
CA PRO A 76 -1.28 -26.83 -1.03
C PRO A 76 -1.63 -27.18 0.41
N PRO A 77 -0.68 -27.69 1.23
CA PRO A 77 -0.95 -27.99 2.63
C PRO A 77 -1.45 -26.70 3.28
N ALA A 78 -2.63 -26.78 3.89
CA ALA A 78 -3.19 -25.70 4.65
C ALA A 78 -2.22 -25.43 5.81
N ILE A 79 -1.52 -24.29 5.78
CA ILE A 79 -0.83 -23.77 6.96
C ILE A 79 -1.95 -23.58 7.98
N GLU A 80 -1.89 -24.35 9.04
CA GLU A 80 -2.84 -24.28 10.16
C GLU A 80 -2.72 -22.88 10.75
N ARG A 81 -3.63 -21.97 10.37
CA ARG A 81 -3.63 -20.58 10.81
C ARG A 81 -4.12 -20.58 12.25
N GLN A 82 -3.20 -20.47 13.19
CA GLN A 82 -3.56 -20.24 14.58
C GLN A 82 -4.32 -18.90 14.67
N PRO A 83 -5.44 -18.86 15.41
CA PRO A 83 -6.18 -17.61 15.61
C PRO A 83 -5.33 -16.59 16.37
N ALA A 84 -5.52 -15.30 16.06
CA ALA A 84 -4.90 -14.23 16.83
C ALA A 84 -5.46 -14.24 18.26
N VAL A 85 -4.59 -13.97 19.24
CA VAL A 85 -4.99 -13.77 20.62
C VAL A 85 -5.42 -12.31 20.80
N PRO A 86 -6.69 -12.04 21.15
CA PRO A 86 -7.17 -10.69 21.38
C PRO A 86 -6.33 -9.96 22.43
N GLY A 87 -5.92 -8.70 22.14
CA GLY A 87 -5.11 -7.88 23.05
C GLY A 87 -3.60 -8.07 22.98
N GLU A 88 -3.09 -9.06 22.23
CA GLU A 88 -1.65 -9.28 22.07
C GLU A 88 -0.99 -8.25 21.10
N TYR A 89 -1.76 -7.72 20.15
CA TYR A 89 -1.27 -6.73 19.18
C TYR A 89 -1.85 -5.37 19.50
N VAL A 90 -0.98 -4.40 19.70
CA VAL A 90 -1.34 -2.98 19.84
C VAL A 90 -0.37 -2.16 18.99
N GLU A 91 -0.91 -1.32 18.11
CA GLU A 91 -0.14 -0.36 17.31
C GLU A 91 -0.77 1.02 17.44
N GLU A 92 0.06 2.06 17.57
CA GLU A 92 -0.38 3.45 17.57
C GLU A 92 0.25 4.19 16.39
N GLY A 93 -0.51 5.11 15.79
CA GLY A 93 -0.03 5.92 14.67
C GLY A 93 -1.13 6.77 14.06
N VAL A 94 -0.83 7.33 12.89
CA VAL A 94 -1.79 8.17 12.18
C VAL A 94 -2.67 7.31 11.26
N ALA A 95 -3.99 7.50 11.38
CA ALA A 95 -4.97 6.98 10.43
C ALA A 95 -5.32 8.05 9.39
N SER A 96 -5.64 7.61 8.16
CA SER A 96 -6.37 8.40 7.18
C SER A 96 -7.58 7.62 6.67
N TRP A 97 -8.28 8.13 5.66
CA TRP A 97 -9.40 7.43 5.05
C TRP A 97 -9.43 7.61 3.53
N TYR A 98 -10.06 6.68 2.83
CA TYR A 98 -10.23 6.71 1.38
C TYR A 98 -11.70 6.52 0.98
N GLY A 99 -12.12 7.19 -0.10
CA GLY A 99 -13.53 7.28 -0.50
C GLY A 99 -13.74 7.17 -1.99
N VAL A 100 -14.53 8.08 -2.55
CA VAL A 100 -15.10 8.02 -3.90
C VAL A 100 -14.16 7.56 -5.02
N PRO A 101 -12.89 8.03 -5.15
CA PRO A 101 -12.04 7.58 -6.26
C PRO A 101 -11.70 6.09 -6.24
N PHE A 102 -11.81 5.45 -5.06
CA PHE A 102 -11.50 4.02 -4.85
C PHE A 102 -12.74 3.15 -4.83
N ASN A 103 -13.92 3.72 -4.58
CA ASN A 103 -15.17 2.97 -4.49
C ASN A 103 -15.45 2.17 -5.78
N GLY A 104 -15.81 0.90 -5.63
CA GLY A 104 -16.03 -0.03 -6.75
C GLY A 104 -14.74 -0.63 -7.35
N ARG A 105 -13.55 -0.34 -6.82
CA ARG A 105 -12.28 -0.93 -7.28
C ARG A 105 -11.91 -2.17 -6.48
N ARG A 106 -11.03 -3.01 -7.06
CA ARG A 106 -10.51 -4.18 -6.34
C ARG A 106 -9.53 -3.77 -5.27
N THR A 107 -9.72 -4.34 -4.10
CA THR A 107 -8.76 -4.31 -2.99
C THR A 107 -7.66 -5.37 -3.20
N SER A 108 -6.63 -5.34 -2.37
CA SER A 108 -5.50 -6.27 -2.46
C SER A 108 -5.89 -7.72 -2.14
N ASN A 109 -6.97 -7.96 -1.40
CA ASN A 109 -7.51 -9.32 -1.19
C ASN A 109 -8.46 -9.79 -2.31
N GLY A 110 -8.71 -8.94 -3.32
CA GLY A 110 -9.54 -9.25 -4.48
C GLY A 110 -11.02 -8.89 -4.37
N GLU A 111 -11.48 -8.41 -3.22
CA GLU A 111 -12.85 -7.90 -3.03
C GLU A 111 -13.05 -6.58 -3.79
N ILE A 112 -14.31 -6.20 -3.98
CA ILE A 112 -14.65 -4.86 -4.46
C ILE A 112 -14.78 -3.94 -3.24
N TYR A 113 -14.04 -2.85 -3.25
CA TYR A 113 -14.10 -1.86 -2.18
C TYR A 113 -15.46 -1.14 -2.18
N ASP A 114 -16.16 -1.21 -1.05
CA ASP A 114 -17.31 -0.39 -0.75
C ASP A 114 -16.96 0.57 0.41
N MET A 115 -16.99 1.87 0.13
CA MET A 115 -16.67 2.89 1.12
C MET A 115 -17.69 2.96 2.27
N HIS A 116 -18.85 2.29 2.15
CA HIS A 116 -19.91 2.23 3.17
C HIS A 116 -19.78 1.00 4.08
N GLU A 117 -18.91 0.05 3.77
CA GLU A 117 -18.56 -1.06 4.67
C GLU A 117 -17.52 -0.63 5.71
N PHE A 118 -17.44 -1.38 6.82
CA PHE A 118 -16.42 -1.15 7.86
C PHE A 118 -15.16 -1.96 7.56
N THR A 119 -14.35 -1.45 6.64
CA THR A 119 -13.10 -2.07 6.18
C THR A 119 -11.93 -1.10 6.26
N ALA A 120 -10.71 -1.64 6.17
CA ALA A 120 -9.50 -0.83 6.18
C ALA A 120 -8.35 -1.49 5.42
N ALA A 121 -7.38 -0.66 5.03
CA ALA A 121 -6.09 -1.06 4.50
C ALA A 121 -5.03 -1.01 5.60
N HIS A 122 -4.25 -2.09 5.74
CA HIS A 122 -3.10 -2.18 6.64
C HIS A 122 -1.94 -2.90 5.95
N ARG A 123 -0.68 -2.50 6.26
CA ARG A 123 0.50 -3.06 5.58
C ARG A 123 0.78 -4.51 5.94
N THR A 124 0.70 -4.85 7.22
CA THR A 124 1.25 -6.09 7.77
C THR A 124 0.21 -7.00 8.43
N LEU A 125 -0.95 -6.49 8.85
CA LEU A 125 -2.00 -7.32 9.41
C LEU A 125 -2.57 -8.30 8.37
N PRO A 126 -2.87 -9.56 8.75
CA PRO A 126 -3.50 -10.51 7.84
C PRO A 126 -4.86 -10.01 7.32
N PHE A 127 -5.21 -10.40 6.10
CA PHE A 127 -6.58 -10.20 5.63
C PHE A 127 -7.58 -10.93 6.52
N ASN A 128 -8.76 -10.35 6.68
CA ASN A 128 -9.84 -10.81 7.54
C ASN A 128 -9.55 -10.69 9.06
N CYS A 129 -8.47 -10.05 9.48
CA CYS A 129 -8.38 -9.57 10.85
C CYS A 129 -9.46 -8.52 11.10
N VAL A 130 -10.13 -8.61 12.24
CA VAL A 130 -11.00 -7.56 12.77
C VAL A 130 -10.22 -6.78 13.81
N VAL A 131 -10.17 -5.47 13.62
CA VAL A 131 -9.36 -4.55 14.41
C VAL A 131 -10.27 -3.48 15.01
N ARG A 132 -10.14 -3.26 16.32
CA ARG A 132 -10.70 -2.07 16.98
C ARG A 132 -9.78 -0.89 16.71
N VAL A 133 -10.35 0.18 16.19
CA VAL A 133 -9.67 1.47 15.96
C VAL A 133 -10.22 2.48 16.94
N THR A 134 -9.36 2.96 17.83
CA THR A 134 -9.70 4.01 18.81
C THR A 134 -9.06 5.31 18.37
N ASN A 135 -9.87 6.34 18.12
CA ASN A 135 -9.39 7.69 17.88
C ASN A 135 -8.94 8.31 19.21
N LEU A 136 -7.63 8.54 19.36
CA LEU A 136 -7.02 9.03 20.59
C LEU A 136 -7.35 10.51 20.88
N ASN A 137 -7.85 11.25 19.88
CA ASN A 137 -8.22 12.66 20.04
C ASN A 137 -9.59 12.84 20.70
N ASN A 138 -10.51 11.87 20.54
CA ASN A 138 -11.89 11.98 21.04
C ASN A 138 -12.42 10.73 21.77
N GLY A 139 -11.61 9.66 21.85
CA GLY A 139 -11.98 8.40 22.50
C GLY A 139 -12.99 7.52 21.74
N LYS A 140 -13.47 7.94 20.55
CA LYS A 140 -14.42 7.14 19.76
C LYS A 140 -13.76 5.91 19.15
N GLN A 141 -14.55 4.86 19.04
CA GLN A 141 -14.08 3.55 18.57
C GLN A 141 -14.95 3.04 17.43
N THR A 142 -14.33 2.26 16.55
CA THR A 142 -15.00 1.47 15.52
C THR A 142 -14.25 0.16 15.33
N GLU A 143 -14.93 -0.84 14.75
CA GLU A 143 -14.31 -2.11 14.37
C GLU A 143 -14.28 -2.20 12.86
N VAL A 144 -13.14 -2.61 12.30
CA VAL A 144 -12.92 -2.73 10.87
C VAL A 144 -12.30 -4.06 10.52
N ARG A 145 -12.65 -4.60 9.36
CA ARG A 145 -12.01 -5.79 8.79
C ARG A 145 -10.92 -5.35 7.82
N ILE A 146 -9.73 -5.94 7.95
CA ILE A 146 -8.62 -5.70 7.03
C ILE A 146 -8.87 -6.46 5.73
N ASN A 147 -8.96 -5.74 4.61
CA ASN A 147 -9.15 -6.31 3.26
C ASN A 147 -8.27 -5.69 2.19
N ASP A 148 -7.45 -4.68 2.52
CA ASP A 148 -6.56 -4.03 1.57
C ASP A 148 -5.14 -3.83 2.12
N ARG A 149 -4.18 -3.47 1.26
CA ARG A 149 -2.78 -3.21 1.57
C ARG A 149 -2.43 -1.74 1.37
N GLY A 150 -1.92 -1.13 2.42
CA GLY A 150 -1.54 0.26 2.59
C GLY A 150 -1.59 0.62 4.06
N PRO A 151 -1.35 1.89 4.41
CA PRO A 151 -0.90 3.00 3.58
C PRO A 151 0.58 2.91 3.18
N PHE A 152 0.90 3.43 1.99
CA PHE A 152 2.28 3.61 1.51
C PHE A 152 2.68 5.08 1.58
N VAL A 153 2.43 5.67 2.72
CA VAL A 153 2.79 7.04 3.11
C VAL A 153 3.43 6.95 4.49
N ALA A 154 4.53 7.67 4.69
CA ALA A 154 5.21 7.70 5.97
C ALA A 154 4.25 8.16 7.08
N ASP A 155 4.50 7.69 8.30
CA ASP A 155 3.77 8.01 9.54
C ASP A 155 2.31 7.54 9.61
N ARG A 156 1.75 6.99 8.52
CA ARG A 156 0.42 6.38 8.56
C ARG A 156 0.50 4.88 8.79
N VAL A 157 -0.41 4.38 9.63
CA VAL A 157 -0.50 2.94 9.98
C VAL A 157 -1.72 2.28 9.33
N ILE A 158 -2.84 2.99 9.19
CA ILE A 158 -4.10 2.45 8.67
C ILE A 158 -4.84 3.48 7.81
N ASP A 159 -5.47 3.02 6.74
CA ASP A 159 -6.43 3.81 5.96
C ASP A 159 -7.83 3.21 6.12
N LEU A 160 -8.79 3.99 6.63
CA LEU A 160 -10.14 3.55 6.92
C LEU A 160 -11.08 3.77 5.73
N SER A 161 -12.14 2.97 5.65
CA SER A 161 -13.29 3.30 4.80
C SER A 161 -13.98 4.59 5.28
N LEU A 162 -14.80 5.19 4.42
CA LEU A 162 -15.55 6.40 4.78
C LEU A 162 -16.46 6.17 5.98
N SER A 163 -17.22 5.07 6.02
CA SER A 163 -18.11 4.77 7.15
C SER A 163 -17.35 4.56 8.46
N ALA A 164 -16.21 3.88 8.42
CA ALA A 164 -15.36 3.70 9.60
C ALA A 164 -14.80 5.06 10.08
N ALA A 165 -14.34 5.91 9.17
CA ALA A 165 -13.86 7.25 9.49
C ALA A 165 -14.94 8.17 10.06
N GLN A 166 -16.19 8.04 9.56
CA GLN A 166 -17.35 8.77 10.11
C GLN A 166 -17.65 8.33 11.55
N ALA A 167 -17.61 7.03 11.84
CA ALA A 167 -17.90 6.47 13.15
C ALA A 167 -16.98 7.02 14.26
N ILE A 168 -15.73 7.33 13.93
CA ILE A 168 -14.77 7.92 14.87
C ILE A 168 -14.53 9.43 14.65
N GLU A 169 -15.40 10.10 13.87
CA GLU A 169 -15.40 11.55 13.61
C GLU A 169 -14.06 12.09 13.05
N MET A 170 -13.42 11.36 12.15
CA MET A 170 -12.16 11.80 11.56
C MET A 170 -12.28 12.31 10.12
N VAL A 171 -13.45 12.29 9.51
CA VAL A 171 -13.63 12.72 8.10
C VAL A 171 -13.28 14.19 7.90
N GLY A 172 -13.75 15.07 8.79
CA GLY A 172 -13.47 16.51 8.72
C GLY A 172 -11.98 16.85 8.82
N PRO A 173 -11.26 16.34 9.83
CA PRO A 173 -9.81 16.52 9.95
C PRO A 173 -9.00 15.80 8.86
N GLY A 174 -9.54 14.74 8.26
CA GLY A 174 -8.86 13.90 7.25
C GLY A 174 -7.91 12.85 7.84
N THR A 175 -7.32 13.13 9.00
CA THR A 175 -6.42 12.21 9.73
C THR A 175 -6.70 12.27 11.24
N ALA A 176 -6.32 11.20 11.96
CA ALA A 176 -6.38 11.15 13.42
C ALA A 176 -5.28 10.26 13.99
N ASN A 177 -4.82 10.54 15.21
CA ASN A 177 -4.02 9.57 15.95
C ASN A 177 -4.92 8.47 16.47
N VAL A 178 -4.55 7.23 16.21
CA VAL A 178 -5.34 6.07 16.57
C VAL A 178 -4.52 5.02 17.29
N ARG A 179 -5.22 4.18 18.08
CA ARG A 179 -4.74 2.91 18.60
C ARG A 179 -5.50 1.78 17.91
N LEU A 180 -4.76 0.75 17.49
CA LEU A 180 -5.25 -0.44 16.84
C LEU A 180 -5.11 -1.64 17.78
N GLU A 181 -6.18 -2.43 17.93
CA GLU A 181 -6.19 -3.65 18.75
C GLU A 181 -6.86 -4.77 17.94
N ILE A 182 -6.20 -5.93 17.78
CA ILE A 182 -6.80 -7.08 17.11
C ILE A 182 -7.86 -7.69 18.01
N LEU A 183 -9.06 -7.86 17.49
CA LEU A 183 -10.18 -8.52 18.17
C LEU A 183 -10.32 -9.99 17.78
N SER A 184 -10.06 -10.28 16.50
CA SER A 184 -10.18 -11.65 15.97
C SER A 184 -9.47 -11.75 14.60
N GLY A 185 -9.27 -12.98 14.14
CA GLY A 185 -8.76 -13.27 12.81
C GLY A 185 -7.52 -14.16 12.82
N PRO A 186 -6.79 -14.24 11.69
CA PRO A 186 -5.55 -14.99 11.61
C PRO A 186 -4.45 -14.37 12.48
N ASN A 187 -3.53 -15.20 12.97
CA ASN A 187 -2.39 -14.76 13.77
C ASN A 187 -1.48 -13.80 12.97
N PRO A 188 -1.22 -12.56 13.44
CA PRO A 188 -0.39 -11.59 12.74
C PRO A 188 1.07 -12.02 12.64
N ASN A 189 1.55 -12.87 13.54
CA ASN A 189 2.93 -13.32 13.59
C ASN A 189 3.23 -14.48 12.60
N VAL A 190 2.21 -15.05 11.96
CA VAL A 190 2.35 -16.17 11.01
C VAL A 190 2.17 -15.68 9.58
N GLY A 191 3.20 -15.86 8.72
CA GLY A 191 3.18 -15.51 7.31
C GLY A 191 4.53 -15.06 6.80
N PHE A 192 4.54 -14.53 5.60
CA PHE A 192 5.74 -13.99 4.98
C PHE A 192 5.61 -12.48 4.78
N PHE A 193 6.74 -11.81 4.81
CA PHE A 193 6.84 -10.35 4.67
C PHE A 193 7.90 -10.01 3.63
N ALA A 194 7.75 -8.85 3.01
CA ALA A 194 8.74 -8.28 2.10
C ALA A 194 8.89 -6.78 2.38
N VAL A 195 9.90 -6.18 1.78
CA VAL A 195 10.13 -4.74 1.83
C VAL A 195 9.77 -4.14 0.47
N GLN A 196 8.75 -3.30 0.41
CA GLN A 196 8.45 -2.52 -0.78
C GLN A 196 9.46 -1.37 -0.92
N ILE A 197 10.21 -1.37 -2.02
CA ILE A 197 11.33 -0.46 -2.29
C ILE A 197 11.03 0.55 -3.41
N GLY A 198 9.87 0.42 -4.07
CA GLY A 198 9.45 1.35 -5.10
C GLY A 198 8.06 1.05 -5.63
N ALA A 199 7.44 2.05 -6.27
CA ALA A 199 6.18 1.92 -7.00
C ALA A 199 6.24 2.82 -8.24
N PHE A 200 6.06 2.24 -9.43
CA PHE A 200 6.26 2.90 -10.71
C PHE A 200 5.01 2.82 -11.56
N LYS A 201 4.71 3.88 -12.30
CA LYS A 201 3.67 3.86 -13.35
C LYS A 201 4.15 3.20 -14.65
N VAL A 202 5.46 3.19 -14.86
CA VAL A 202 6.11 2.61 -16.03
C VAL A 202 6.75 1.29 -15.62
N ARG A 203 6.33 0.19 -16.25
CA ARG A 203 6.76 -1.17 -15.90
C ARG A 203 8.26 -1.36 -16.05
N GLU A 204 8.85 -0.81 -17.10
CA GLU A 204 10.29 -0.91 -17.40
C GLU A 204 11.16 -0.30 -16.28
N ASN A 205 10.65 0.72 -15.56
CA ASN A 205 11.33 1.28 -14.40
C ASN A 205 11.32 0.32 -13.21
N ALA A 206 10.21 -0.38 -13.00
CA ALA A 206 10.11 -1.41 -11.98
C ALA A 206 11.02 -2.61 -12.28
N GLU A 207 11.05 -3.08 -13.55
CA GLU A 207 11.93 -4.18 -13.98
C GLU A 207 13.41 -3.81 -13.83
N ARG A 208 13.79 -2.56 -14.13
CA ARG A 208 15.16 -2.07 -13.92
C ARG A 208 15.55 -2.12 -12.45
N LEU A 209 14.71 -1.58 -11.57
CA LEU A 209 14.97 -1.62 -10.13
C LEU A 209 15.01 -3.06 -9.63
N LYS A 210 14.09 -3.93 -10.08
CA LYS A 210 14.13 -5.35 -9.75
C LYS A 210 15.46 -5.97 -10.11
N THR A 211 15.94 -5.83 -11.36
CA THR A 211 17.22 -6.40 -11.82
C THR A 211 18.39 -5.87 -11.00
N GLN A 212 18.42 -4.59 -10.69
CA GLN A 212 19.48 -3.97 -9.87
C GLN A 212 19.52 -4.57 -8.46
N MET A 213 18.35 -4.82 -7.84
CA MET A 213 18.26 -5.28 -6.46
C MET A 213 18.33 -6.80 -6.31
N GLU A 214 18.07 -7.57 -7.38
CA GLU A 214 18.02 -9.04 -7.34
C GLU A 214 19.35 -9.67 -6.94
N GLU A 215 20.49 -9.06 -7.29
CA GLU A 215 21.82 -9.59 -6.95
C GLU A 215 22.13 -9.49 -5.46
N THR A 216 21.65 -8.44 -4.80
CA THR A 216 22.02 -8.15 -3.39
C THR A 216 20.91 -8.55 -2.41
N TYR A 217 19.64 -8.44 -2.79
CA TYR A 217 18.47 -8.59 -1.90
C TYR A 217 17.41 -9.58 -2.44
N PRO A 218 17.81 -10.78 -2.91
CA PRO A 218 16.86 -11.75 -3.46
C PRO A 218 15.91 -12.34 -2.41
N PRO A 219 14.71 -12.78 -2.82
CA PRO A 219 14.10 -12.61 -4.13
C PRO A 219 13.50 -11.21 -4.28
N VAL A 220 13.51 -10.65 -5.50
CA VAL A 220 12.82 -9.39 -5.79
C VAL A 220 11.65 -9.64 -6.73
N SER A 221 10.47 -9.17 -6.36
CA SER A 221 9.23 -9.37 -7.10
C SER A 221 8.57 -8.05 -7.48
N ILE A 222 7.71 -8.09 -8.51
CA ILE A 222 6.87 -6.97 -8.91
C ILE A 222 5.41 -7.37 -8.71
N ALA A 223 4.68 -6.58 -7.89
CA ALA A 223 3.25 -6.70 -7.72
C ALA A 223 2.53 -5.56 -8.45
N THR A 224 1.50 -5.89 -9.23
CA THR A 224 0.68 -4.90 -9.93
C THR A 224 -0.43 -4.40 -9.00
N TYR A 225 -0.70 -3.11 -9.02
CA TYR A 225 -1.76 -2.47 -8.26
C TYR A 225 -2.50 -1.44 -9.12
N ASP A 226 -3.82 -1.63 -9.27
CA ASP A 226 -4.68 -0.73 -10.02
C ASP A 226 -5.30 0.32 -9.09
N SER A 227 -4.93 1.58 -9.28
CA SER A 227 -5.43 2.73 -8.53
C SER A 227 -6.27 3.67 -9.40
N PRO A 228 -7.00 4.64 -8.80
CA PRO A 228 -7.65 5.71 -9.56
C PRO A 228 -6.71 6.51 -10.46
N ASN A 229 -5.42 6.57 -10.10
CA ASN A 229 -4.38 7.31 -10.82
C ASN A 229 -3.62 6.46 -11.85
N GLY A 230 -4.13 5.25 -12.15
CA GLY A 230 -3.54 4.28 -13.07
C GLY A 230 -2.89 3.09 -12.36
N THR A 231 -2.33 2.20 -13.17
CA THR A 231 -1.64 0.99 -12.69
C THR A 231 -0.25 1.35 -12.16
N PHE A 232 0.08 0.78 -11.00
CA PHE A 232 1.41 0.86 -10.39
C PHE A 232 2.06 -0.51 -10.32
N TYR A 233 3.37 -0.54 -10.57
CA TYR A 233 4.25 -1.70 -10.45
C TYR A 233 5.08 -1.53 -9.19
N ARG A 234 4.72 -2.29 -8.13
CA ARG A 234 5.36 -2.22 -6.80
C ARG A 234 6.49 -3.24 -6.72
N VAL A 235 7.71 -2.76 -6.54
CA VAL A 235 8.91 -3.61 -6.39
C VAL A 235 9.08 -3.97 -4.92
N ARG A 236 9.20 -5.27 -4.63
CA ARG A 236 9.32 -5.82 -3.28
C ARG A 236 10.53 -6.72 -3.18
N ALA A 237 11.39 -6.49 -2.20
CA ALA A 237 12.58 -7.28 -1.91
C ALA A 237 12.35 -8.19 -0.70
N GLY A 238 12.87 -9.41 -0.78
CA GLY A 238 12.82 -10.41 0.27
C GLY A 238 11.50 -11.21 0.32
N ARG A 239 11.58 -12.36 0.99
CA ARG A 239 10.47 -13.20 1.46
C ARG A 239 10.83 -13.69 2.84
N LEU A 240 10.46 -12.96 3.85
CA LEU A 240 10.96 -13.07 5.22
C LEU A 240 9.90 -13.66 6.15
N PRO A 241 10.29 -14.52 7.11
CA PRO A 241 9.35 -15.27 7.93
C PRO A 241 8.72 -14.45 9.07
N SER A 242 9.15 -13.21 9.27
CA SER A 242 8.60 -12.33 10.32
C SER A 242 8.69 -10.86 9.91
N GLU A 243 7.81 -10.05 10.49
CA GLU A 243 7.82 -8.60 10.32
C GLU A 243 9.14 -7.98 10.82
N ALA A 244 9.68 -8.45 11.95
CA ALA A 244 10.96 -7.99 12.48
C ALA A 244 12.12 -8.26 11.52
N ALA A 245 12.14 -9.43 10.85
CA ALA A 245 13.16 -9.71 9.85
C ALA A 245 13.01 -8.79 8.62
N ALA A 246 11.79 -8.47 8.23
CA ALA A 246 11.53 -7.52 7.15
C ALA A 246 11.90 -6.08 7.55
N GLN A 247 11.70 -5.68 8.80
CA GLN A 247 12.13 -4.38 9.29
C GLN A 247 13.67 -4.26 9.26
N ASN A 248 14.40 -5.29 9.70
CA ASN A 248 15.87 -5.32 9.61
C ASN A 248 16.37 -5.17 8.15
N LEU A 249 15.66 -5.75 7.18
CA LEU A 249 15.98 -5.57 5.77
C LEU A 249 15.64 -4.14 5.29
N ALA A 250 14.51 -3.59 5.74
CA ALA A 250 14.10 -2.22 5.42
C ALA A 250 15.12 -1.19 5.91
N ASP A 251 15.64 -1.35 7.13
CA ASP A 251 16.66 -0.49 7.72
C ASP A 251 17.98 -0.56 6.92
N LYS A 252 18.42 -1.77 6.53
CA LYS A 252 19.59 -1.96 5.67
C LYS A 252 19.44 -1.28 4.30
N LEU A 253 18.27 -1.43 3.67
CA LEU A 253 17.97 -0.79 2.38
C LEU A 253 17.91 0.74 2.51
N HIS A 254 17.40 1.24 3.63
CA HIS A 254 17.39 2.67 3.90
C HIS A 254 18.81 3.22 4.09
N GLU A 255 19.65 2.53 4.86
CA GLU A 255 21.03 2.95 5.14
C GLU A 255 21.95 2.85 3.90
N ALA A 256 21.88 1.71 3.17
CA ALA A 256 22.79 1.44 2.06
C ALA A 256 22.38 2.14 0.76
N GLU A 257 21.06 2.14 0.46
CA GLU A 257 20.53 2.58 -0.83
C GLU A 257 19.77 3.91 -0.75
N GLN A 258 19.63 4.50 0.45
CA GLN A 258 18.88 5.74 0.71
C GLN A 258 17.43 5.69 0.19
N MET A 259 16.81 4.50 0.22
CA MET A 259 15.46 4.28 -0.27
C MET A 259 14.40 4.52 0.81
N THR A 260 13.25 5.03 0.40
CA THR A 260 12.03 4.98 1.23
C THR A 260 11.44 3.58 1.12
N THR A 261 11.32 2.90 2.26
CA THR A 261 10.91 1.50 2.33
C THR A 261 9.63 1.34 3.15
N PHE A 262 8.85 0.29 2.83
CA PHE A 262 7.68 -0.11 3.60
C PHE A 262 7.68 -1.63 3.78
N VAL A 263 7.64 -2.10 5.02
CA VAL A 263 7.39 -3.51 5.30
C VAL A 263 5.95 -3.84 4.91
N VAL A 264 5.77 -4.93 4.16
CA VAL A 264 4.47 -5.40 3.69
C VAL A 264 4.34 -6.90 3.91
N ARG A 265 3.13 -7.35 4.27
CA ARG A 265 2.81 -8.77 4.32
C ARG A 265 2.59 -9.30 2.90
N LEU A 266 3.08 -10.51 2.65
CA LEU A 266 2.79 -11.28 1.45
C LEU A 266 1.58 -12.18 1.75
N ASP A 267 0.54 -12.04 0.93
CA ASP A 267 -0.70 -12.83 1.05
C ASP A 267 -0.70 -13.86 -0.08
N ASP A 268 0.02 -14.95 0.13
CA ASP A 268 0.12 -16.08 -0.82
C ASP A 268 -0.96 -17.14 -0.56
#